data_bda2aa3c7d69303afc0fd15dc524b1c1
#
_entry.id   bda2aa3c7d69303afc0fd15dc524b1c1
#
_cell.length_a   1.000
_cell.length_b   1.000
_cell.length_c   1.000
_cell.angle_alpha   90.00
_cell.angle_beta   90.00
_cell.angle_gamma   90.00
#
_symmetry.space_group_name_H-M   'P 1'
#
loop_
_entity.id
_entity.type
_entity.pdbx_description
1 polymer ?
#
loop_
_entity_poly.entity_id
_entity_poly.type
_entity_poly.pdbx_seq_one_letter_code
_entity_poly.pdbx_strand_id
1 'polypeptide(L)'
;VLATTTSSLPVVACARATSRPQDVIGMHFFNPAPAMKLVEVVRTVLTADDVHATVREVCGKIRKHAVDCGDRAGFIVNALLFPYLNNAVKMVQEHYATLDDIDAAMKLGGGYPMGPFELLDVVGLDVSLAIEKVLHREFRDPGLAPAPLLEHLVAAGCLGRKTGRGFREYARR
;
A
#
# COMPACT_ATOMS: atom_id res chain seq x y z
N VAL A 1 14.93 -1.13 20.93
CA VAL A 1 14.27 -1.25 19.62
C VAL A 1 13.55 0.05 19.28
N LEU A 2 13.73 0.53 18.07
CA LEU A 2 13.04 1.67 17.49
C LEU A 2 12.27 1.18 16.25
N ALA A 3 10.93 1.12 16.35
CA ALA A 3 10.08 0.65 15.25
C ALA A 3 9.42 1.82 14.54
N THR A 4 9.49 1.86 13.22
CA THR A 4 8.76 2.81 12.37
C THR A 4 7.60 2.12 11.66
N THR A 5 6.49 2.85 11.43
CA THR A 5 5.32 2.35 10.72
C THR A 5 5.19 2.95 9.32
N THR A 6 6.27 3.47 8.75
CA THR A 6 6.25 4.01 7.38
C THR A 6 5.73 2.96 6.38
N SER A 7 4.96 3.42 5.40
CA SER A 7 4.42 2.56 4.33
C SER A 7 5.14 2.75 2.99
N SER A 8 5.92 3.81 2.86
CA SER A 8 6.50 4.21 1.56
C SER A 8 7.90 4.82 1.65
N LEU A 9 8.33 5.26 2.85
CA LEU A 9 9.69 5.78 3.03
C LEU A 9 10.65 4.64 3.41
N PRO A 10 11.90 4.64 2.90
CA PRO A 10 12.89 3.65 3.26
C PRO A 10 13.15 3.64 4.77
N VAL A 11 13.04 2.48 5.41
CA VAL A 11 13.31 2.32 6.85
C VAL A 11 14.76 2.65 7.18
N VAL A 12 15.69 2.36 6.26
CA VAL A 12 17.13 2.69 6.40
C VAL A 12 17.36 4.19 6.52
N ALA A 13 16.53 5.03 5.93
CA ALA A 13 16.64 6.49 6.10
C ALA A 13 16.34 6.91 7.55
N CYS A 14 15.32 6.28 8.16
CA CYS A 14 15.04 6.45 9.59
C CYS A 14 16.21 5.94 10.45
N ALA A 15 16.78 4.78 10.10
CA ALA A 15 17.93 4.21 10.83
C ALA A 15 19.13 5.16 10.83
N ARG A 16 19.48 5.75 9.68
CA ARG A 16 20.60 6.69 9.57
C ARG A 16 20.40 8.01 10.32
N ALA A 17 19.16 8.37 10.63
CA ALA A 17 18.85 9.56 11.41
C ALA A 17 19.05 9.37 12.93
N THR A 18 19.41 8.17 13.38
CA THR A 18 19.62 7.84 14.79
C THR A 18 21.09 7.53 15.10
N SER A 19 21.49 7.61 16.36
CA SER A 19 22.79 7.15 16.85
C SER A 19 22.87 5.61 17.00
N ARG A 20 21.77 4.91 16.81
CA ARG A 20 21.64 3.45 16.98
C ARG A 20 20.92 2.82 15.79
N PRO A 21 21.50 2.89 14.57
CA PRO A 21 20.85 2.40 13.36
C PRO A 21 20.53 0.91 13.39
N GLN A 22 21.31 0.11 14.12
CA GLN A 22 21.09 -1.33 14.31
C GLN A 22 19.81 -1.64 15.11
N ASP A 23 19.32 -0.69 15.92
CA ASP A 23 18.11 -0.83 16.73
C ASP A 23 16.82 -0.50 15.96
N VAL A 24 16.94 -0.04 14.70
CA VAL A 24 15.81 0.41 13.90
C VAL A 24 15.27 -0.71 13.01
N ILE A 25 13.95 -0.85 13.00
CA ILE A 25 13.22 -1.85 12.20
C ILE A 25 11.86 -1.27 11.75
N GLY A 26 11.32 -1.74 10.66
CA GLY A 26 9.96 -1.41 10.23
C GLY A 26 8.93 -2.40 10.79
N MET A 27 7.79 -1.88 11.24
CA MET A 27 6.58 -2.66 11.57
C MET A 27 5.41 -2.05 10.79
N HIS A 28 5.17 -2.53 9.59
CA HIS A 28 4.12 -2.01 8.74
C HIS A 28 2.78 -2.68 9.04
N PHE A 29 1.86 -1.91 9.61
CA PHE A 29 0.50 -2.34 9.92
C PHE A 29 -0.45 -1.95 8.79
N PHE A 30 -1.53 -2.72 8.65
CA PHE A 30 -2.60 -2.46 7.68
C PHE A 30 -3.86 -1.93 8.38
N ASN A 31 -4.53 -0.97 7.75
CA ASN A 31 -5.73 -0.37 8.31
C ASN A 31 -6.98 -1.23 8.04
N PRO A 32 -7.87 -1.36 9.03
CA PRO A 32 -7.75 -0.88 10.41
C PRO A 32 -6.83 -1.79 11.24
N ALA A 33 -5.79 -1.22 11.84
CA ALA A 33 -4.74 -1.97 12.53
C ALA A 33 -5.24 -2.96 13.60
N PRO A 34 -6.30 -2.70 14.37
CA PRO A 34 -6.82 -3.68 15.32
C PRO A 34 -7.37 -4.96 14.64
N ALA A 35 -8.02 -4.83 13.48
CA ALA A 35 -8.69 -5.92 12.78
C ALA A 35 -7.74 -6.73 11.87
N MET A 36 -6.82 -6.06 11.20
CA MET A 36 -5.90 -6.70 10.24
C MET A 36 -4.87 -7.54 10.99
N LYS A 37 -4.71 -8.78 10.55
CA LYS A 37 -3.81 -9.74 11.23
C LYS A 37 -2.35 -9.61 10.81
N LEU A 38 -2.07 -9.05 9.64
CA LEU A 38 -0.73 -8.97 9.06
C LEU A 38 0.06 -7.79 9.64
N VAL A 39 1.35 -8.04 9.90
CA VAL A 39 2.39 -7.02 10.05
C VAL A 39 3.56 -7.41 9.16
N GLU A 40 3.96 -6.54 8.25
CA GLU A 40 5.24 -6.70 7.54
C GLU A 40 6.36 -6.20 8.44
N VAL A 41 7.30 -7.08 8.74
CA VAL A 41 8.50 -6.79 9.54
C VAL A 41 9.64 -6.49 8.59
N VAL A 42 10.03 -5.22 8.52
CA VAL A 42 10.94 -4.71 7.50
C VAL A 42 12.34 -4.57 8.07
N ARG A 43 13.26 -5.40 7.59
CA ARG A 43 14.68 -5.33 7.97
C ARG A 43 15.46 -4.44 6.99
N THR A 44 16.25 -3.54 7.55
CA THR A 44 17.28 -2.84 6.80
C THR A 44 18.59 -3.65 6.77
N VAL A 45 19.54 -3.24 5.98
CA VAL A 45 20.91 -3.81 5.99
C VAL A 45 21.65 -3.56 7.31
N LEU A 46 21.14 -2.69 8.17
CA LEU A 46 21.73 -2.32 9.45
C LEU A 46 21.06 -2.98 10.65
N THR A 47 19.82 -3.48 10.50
CA THR A 47 19.02 -4.03 11.60
C THR A 47 19.66 -5.26 12.21
N ALA A 48 19.90 -5.26 13.54
CA ALA A 48 20.47 -6.37 14.28
C ALA A 48 19.49 -7.55 14.41
N ASP A 49 20.00 -8.77 14.54
CA ASP A 49 19.19 -9.99 14.60
C ASP A 49 18.34 -10.08 15.88
N ASP A 50 18.86 -9.63 17.01
CA ASP A 50 18.15 -9.59 18.29
C ASP A 50 16.99 -8.59 18.28
N VAL A 51 17.12 -7.46 17.57
CA VAL A 51 16.05 -6.48 17.33
C VAL A 51 14.94 -7.12 16.49
N HIS A 52 15.29 -7.83 15.43
CA HIS A 52 14.33 -8.55 14.60
C HIS A 52 13.60 -9.64 15.41
N ALA A 53 14.32 -10.46 16.17
CA ALA A 53 13.73 -11.50 17.03
C ALA A 53 12.75 -10.91 18.04
N THR A 54 13.13 -9.81 18.69
CA THR A 54 12.28 -9.08 19.65
C THR A 54 10.97 -8.60 18.99
N VAL A 55 11.05 -8.04 17.79
CA VAL A 55 9.85 -7.52 17.09
C VAL A 55 8.91 -8.67 16.67
N ARG A 56 9.46 -9.81 16.23
CA ARG A 56 8.65 -10.99 15.94
C ARG A 56 7.92 -11.52 17.16
N GLU A 57 8.59 -11.53 18.32
CA GLU A 57 7.98 -11.91 19.61
C GLU A 57 6.83 -10.94 19.98
N VAL A 58 7.04 -9.63 19.81
CA VAL A 58 6.01 -8.61 20.02
C VAL A 58 4.81 -8.85 19.11
N CYS A 59 5.03 -9.13 17.81
CA CYS A 59 3.94 -9.46 16.89
C CYS A 59 3.11 -10.65 17.40
N GLY A 60 3.75 -11.70 17.89
CA GLY A 60 3.08 -12.86 18.49
C GLY A 60 2.24 -12.47 19.71
N LYS A 61 2.79 -11.68 20.63
CA LYS A 61 2.10 -11.20 21.85
C LYS A 61 0.84 -10.37 21.52
N ILE A 62 0.89 -9.54 20.47
CA ILE A 62 -0.26 -8.75 20.00
C ILE A 62 -1.15 -9.51 19.00
N ARG A 63 -0.94 -10.83 18.86
CA ARG A 63 -1.72 -11.72 17.99
C ARG A 63 -1.72 -11.31 16.51
N LYS A 64 -0.59 -10.80 16.03
CA LYS A 64 -0.37 -10.48 14.61
C LYS A 64 0.51 -11.55 13.97
N HIS A 65 0.28 -11.76 12.68
CA HIS A 65 1.11 -12.62 11.85
C HIS A 65 2.25 -11.77 11.26
N ALA A 66 3.46 -12.02 11.68
CA ALA A 66 4.64 -11.34 11.20
C ALA A 66 5.12 -11.98 9.88
N VAL A 67 5.25 -11.18 8.84
CA VAL A 67 5.87 -11.55 7.56
C VAL A 67 7.12 -10.71 7.37
N ASP A 68 8.26 -11.36 7.19
CA ASP A 68 9.53 -10.68 7.01
C ASP A 68 9.72 -10.21 5.57
N CYS A 69 10.24 -9.00 5.41
CA CYS A 69 10.65 -8.48 4.11
C CYS A 69 11.85 -7.52 4.22
N GLY A 70 12.51 -7.29 3.11
CA GLY A 70 13.57 -6.29 2.99
C GLY A 70 13.01 -4.87 2.88
N ASP A 71 13.87 -3.89 3.16
CA ASP A 71 13.58 -2.47 3.05
C ASP A 71 13.54 -2.04 1.56
N ARG A 72 12.35 -2.10 0.99
CA ARG A 72 12.06 -1.78 -0.40
C ARG A 72 10.74 -1.02 -0.47
N ALA A 73 10.61 -0.08 -1.41
CA ALA A 73 9.38 0.69 -1.58
C ALA A 73 8.15 -0.22 -1.75
N GLY A 74 7.11 0.03 -0.96
CA GLY A 74 5.86 -0.74 -0.95
C GLY A 74 5.95 -2.12 -0.29
N PHE A 75 7.12 -2.51 0.23
CA PHE A 75 7.38 -3.80 0.87
C PHE A 75 6.88 -4.97 0.03
N ILE A 76 5.94 -5.80 0.51
CA ILE A 76 5.33 -6.89 -0.27
C ILE A 76 3.96 -6.46 -0.79
N VAL A 77 3.04 -6.12 0.13
CA VAL A 77 1.62 -5.92 -0.24
C VAL A 77 1.46 -4.75 -1.18
N ASN A 78 1.98 -3.57 -0.83
CA ASN A 78 1.81 -2.39 -1.67
C ASN A 78 2.56 -2.51 -3.00
N ALA A 79 3.74 -3.17 -3.01
CA ALA A 79 4.52 -3.39 -4.22
C ALA A 79 3.81 -4.31 -5.25
N LEU A 80 2.90 -5.18 -4.79
CA LEU A 80 2.09 -6.04 -5.66
C LEU A 80 0.71 -5.45 -5.95
N LEU A 81 0.09 -4.85 -4.93
CA LEU A 81 -1.29 -4.37 -5.00
C LEU A 81 -1.43 -3.13 -5.90
N PHE A 82 -0.59 -2.11 -5.71
CA PHE A 82 -0.77 -0.85 -6.43
C PHE A 82 -0.49 -0.94 -7.93
N PRO A 83 0.51 -1.71 -8.43
CA PRO A 83 0.62 -1.98 -9.86
C PRO A 83 -0.61 -2.69 -10.44
N TYR A 84 -1.20 -3.63 -9.70
CA TYR A 84 -2.45 -4.27 -10.09
C TYR A 84 -3.61 -3.26 -10.17
N LEU A 85 -3.77 -2.40 -9.17
CA LEU A 85 -4.80 -1.35 -9.17
C LEU A 85 -4.61 -0.35 -10.30
N ASN A 86 -3.38 0.10 -10.53
CA ASN A 86 -3.02 1.00 -11.62
C ASN A 86 -3.33 0.38 -13.00
N ASN A 87 -3.06 -0.91 -13.19
CA ASN A 87 -3.42 -1.62 -14.42
C ASN A 87 -4.94 -1.64 -14.65
N ALA A 88 -5.74 -1.84 -13.60
CA ALA A 88 -7.19 -1.74 -13.69
C ALA A 88 -7.63 -0.34 -14.16
N VAL A 89 -7.03 0.72 -13.62
CA VAL A 89 -7.32 2.11 -14.03
C VAL A 89 -6.96 2.34 -15.50
N LYS A 90 -5.80 1.82 -15.96
CA LYS A 90 -5.38 1.91 -17.38
C LYS A 90 -6.40 1.22 -18.30
N MET A 91 -6.93 0.05 -17.93
CA MET A 91 -7.94 -0.66 -18.73
C MET A 91 -9.23 0.18 -18.90
N VAL A 92 -9.69 0.88 -17.86
CA VAL A 92 -10.84 1.79 -17.98
C VAL A 92 -10.51 3.01 -18.81
N GLN A 93 -9.34 3.62 -18.60
CA GLN A 93 -8.88 4.76 -19.37
C GLN A 93 -8.80 4.48 -20.88
N GLU A 94 -8.40 3.26 -21.24
CA GLU A 94 -8.28 2.76 -22.62
C GLU A 94 -9.62 2.25 -23.20
N HIS A 95 -10.71 2.39 -22.45
CA HIS A 95 -12.03 1.87 -22.82
C HIS A 95 -12.07 0.37 -23.12
N TYR A 96 -11.16 -0.40 -22.53
CA TYR A 96 -11.09 -1.85 -22.72
C TYR A 96 -12.27 -2.57 -22.04
N ALA A 97 -12.63 -2.15 -20.84
CA ALA A 97 -13.77 -2.65 -20.09
C ALA A 97 -14.32 -1.56 -19.15
N THR A 98 -15.56 -1.75 -18.68
CA THR A 98 -16.14 -0.86 -17.68
C THR A 98 -15.57 -1.15 -16.29
N LEU A 99 -15.62 -0.14 -15.40
CA LEU A 99 -15.18 -0.34 -14.01
C LEU A 99 -16.01 -1.43 -13.29
N ASP A 100 -17.30 -1.57 -13.64
CA ASP A 100 -18.18 -2.58 -13.04
C ASP A 100 -17.80 -3.99 -13.49
N ASP A 101 -17.49 -4.16 -14.78
CA ASP A 101 -17.07 -5.45 -15.32
C ASP A 101 -15.71 -5.87 -14.74
N ILE A 102 -14.77 -4.93 -14.59
CA ILE A 102 -13.44 -5.23 -14.00
C ILE A 102 -13.61 -5.61 -12.52
N ASP A 103 -14.40 -4.85 -11.74
CA ASP A 103 -14.69 -5.19 -10.34
C ASP A 103 -15.34 -6.57 -10.21
N ALA A 104 -16.32 -6.86 -11.08
CA ALA A 104 -17.01 -8.15 -11.10
C ALA A 104 -16.05 -9.30 -11.48
N ALA A 105 -15.24 -9.12 -12.52
CA ALA A 105 -14.27 -10.11 -12.97
C ALA A 105 -13.27 -10.46 -11.85
N MET A 106 -12.76 -9.46 -11.14
CA MET A 106 -11.78 -9.69 -10.08
C MET A 106 -12.42 -10.31 -8.82
N LYS A 107 -13.65 -9.96 -8.49
CA LYS A 107 -14.38 -10.63 -7.39
C LYS A 107 -14.73 -12.08 -7.72
N LEU A 108 -15.28 -12.33 -8.88
CA LEU A 108 -15.84 -13.64 -9.24
C LEU A 108 -14.76 -14.59 -9.82
N GLY A 109 -13.87 -14.07 -10.63
CA GLY A 109 -12.80 -14.85 -11.26
C GLY A 109 -11.51 -14.90 -10.46
N GLY A 110 -11.14 -13.80 -9.83
CA GLY A 110 -9.92 -13.70 -9.03
C GLY A 110 -10.09 -14.03 -7.54
N GLY A 111 -11.33 -14.13 -7.05
CA GLY A 111 -11.62 -14.41 -5.64
C GLY A 111 -11.32 -13.27 -4.68
N TYR A 112 -11.19 -12.04 -5.17
CA TYR A 112 -10.95 -10.88 -4.31
C TYR A 112 -12.22 -10.46 -3.55
N PRO A 113 -12.11 -10.05 -2.28
CA PRO A 113 -13.27 -9.62 -1.50
C PRO A 113 -13.89 -8.32 -2.00
N MET A 114 -13.10 -7.48 -2.67
CA MET A 114 -13.49 -6.22 -3.32
C MET A 114 -12.85 -6.13 -4.69
N GLY A 115 -13.55 -5.51 -5.64
CA GLY A 115 -12.96 -5.15 -6.92
C GLY A 115 -11.95 -4.01 -6.79
N PRO A 116 -11.09 -3.78 -7.81
CA PRO A 116 -10.04 -2.78 -7.75
C PRO A 116 -10.57 -1.35 -7.55
N PHE A 117 -11.68 -0.98 -8.16
CA PHE A 117 -12.25 0.37 -8.04
C PHE A 117 -12.98 0.58 -6.71
N GLU A 118 -13.64 -0.46 -6.19
CA GLU A 118 -14.17 -0.45 -4.83
C GLU A 118 -13.06 -0.23 -3.81
N LEU A 119 -11.91 -0.90 -3.99
CA LEU A 119 -10.76 -0.80 -3.10
C LEU A 119 -10.07 0.56 -3.20
N LEU A 120 -9.85 1.09 -4.41
CA LEU A 120 -9.29 2.43 -4.64
C LEU A 120 -10.11 3.50 -3.93
N ASP A 121 -11.43 3.46 -4.04
CA ASP A 121 -12.33 4.42 -3.40
C ASP A 121 -12.38 4.28 -1.87
N VAL A 122 -12.10 3.09 -1.32
CA VAL A 122 -11.97 2.85 0.13
C VAL A 122 -10.64 3.38 0.66
N VAL A 123 -9.53 3.07 -0.03
CA VAL A 123 -8.18 3.53 0.35
C VAL A 123 -8.05 5.05 0.23
N GLY A 124 -8.65 5.59 -0.80
CA GLY A 124 -8.53 6.98 -1.22
C GLY A 124 -7.57 7.15 -2.39
N LEU A 125 -8.04 7.86 -3.42
CA LEU A 125 -7.31 8.01 -4.68
C LEU A 125 -6.02 8.82 -4.50
N ASP A 126 -6.00 9.80 -3.61
CA ASP A 126 -4.81 10.57 -3.25
C ASP A 126 -3.73 9.71 -2.56
N VAL A 127 -4.13 8.83 -1.66
CA VAL A 127 -3.22 7.87 -1.01
C VAL A 127 -2.67 6.89 -2.04
N SER A 128 -3.54 6.35 -2.90
CA SER A 128 -3.16 5.42 -3.96
C SER A 128 -2.17 6.07 -4.92
N LEU A 129 -2.46 7.28 -5.39
CA LEU A 129 -1.57 8.05 -6.27
C LEU A 129 -0.21 8.33 -5.61
N ALA A 130 -0.20 8.68 -4.32
CA ALA A 130 1.04 8.93 -3.59
C ALA A 130 1.93 7.66 -3.53
N ILE A 131 1.34 6.50 -3.28
CA ILE A 131 2.07 5.22 -3.25
C ILE A 131 2.59 4.86 -4.64
N GLU A 132 1.76 4.97 -5.69
CA GLU A 132 2.17 4.70 -7.07
C GLU A 132 3.32 5.61 -7.51
N LYS A 133 3.29 6.90 -7.17
CA LYS A 133 4.39 7.84 -7.45
C LYS A 133 5.69 7.42 -6.73
N VAL A 134 5.61 6.91 -5.50
CA VAL A 134 6.80 6.40 -4.80
C VAL A 134 7.35 5.16 -5.49
N LEU A 135 6.49 4.19 -5.86
CA LEU A 135 6.91 2.98 -6.57
C LEU A 135 7.56 3.31 -7.92
N HIS A 136 6.92 4.17 -8.72
CA HIS A 136 7.46 4.60 -10.01
C HIS A 136 8.82 5.29 -9.87
N ARG A 137 8.96 6.21 -8.91
CA ARG A 137 10.23 6.92 -8.65
C ARG A 137 11.35 5.98 -8.20
N GLU A 138 11.03 5.01 -7.35
CA GLU A 138 12.00 4.08 -6.79
C GLU A 138 12.49 3.07 -7.83
N PHE A 139 11.56 2.46 -8.56
CA PHE A 139 11.90 1.40 -9.51
C PHE A 139 12.24 1.92 -10.90
N ARG A 140 11.85 3.16 -11.23
CA ARG A 140 12.06 3.79 -12.55
C ARG A 140 11.52 2.93 -13.70
N ASP A 141 10.52 2.10 -13.42
CA ASP A 141 9.83 1.28 -14.40
C ASP A 141 8.65 2.09 -14.99
N PRO A 142 8.64 2.37 -16.31
CA PRO A 142 7.53 3.07 -16.95
C PRO A 142 6.17 2.37 -16.77
N GLY A 143 6.15 1.05 -16.60
CA GLY A 143 4.95 0.27 -16.32
C GLY A 143 4.26 0.65 -15.01
N LEU A 144 5.04 1.18 -14.06
CA LEU A 144 4.56 1.64 -12.74
C LEU A 144 4.12 3.12 -12.74
N ALA A 145 4.24 3.83 -13.87
CA ALA A 145 3.76 5.20 -13.95
C ALA A 145 2.25 5.26 -13.65
N PRO A 146 1.81 6.17 -12.74
CA PRO A 146 0.39 6.34 -12.44
C PRO A 146 -0.42 6.62 -13.70
N ALA A 147 -1.62 6.03 -13.79
CA ALA A 147 -2.53 6.31 -14.89
C ALA A 147 -2.98 7.78 -14.86
N PRO A 148 -2.93 8.52 -15.98
CA PRO A 148 -3.41 9.90 -16.05
C PRO A 148 -4.83 10.11 -15.52
N LEU A 149 -5.73 9.14 -15.73
CA LEU A 149 -7.09 9.19 -15.19
C LEU A 149 -7.11 9.29 -13.65
N LEU A 150 -6.23 8.53 -12.97
CA LEU A 150 -6.11 8.61 -11.51
C LEU A 150 -5.62 9.99 -11.06
N GLU A 151 -4.62 10.54 -11.75
CA GLU A 151 -4.09 11.89 -11.46
C GLU A 151 -5.15 12.97 -11.67
N HIS A 152 -5.96 12.88 -12.74
CA HIS A 152 -7.03 13.81 -13.02
C HIS A 152 -8.14 13.75 -11.96
N LEU A 153 -8.56 12.56 -11.53
CA LEU A 153 -9.56 12.41 -10.47
C LEU A 153 -9.07 13.03 -9.16
N VAL A 154 -7.81 12.80 -8.79
CA VAL A 154 -7.23 13.41 -7.58
C VAL A 154 -7.16 14.92 -7.69
N ALA A 155 -6.72 15.46 -8.84
CA ALA A 155 -6.68 16.90 -9.11
C ALA A 155 -8.09 17.54 -9.05
N ALA A 156 -9.13 16.80 -9.44
CA ALA A 156 -10.53 17.23 -9.36
C ALA A 156 -11.12 17.12 -7.94
N GLY A 157 -10.36 16.64 -6.95
CA GLY A 157 -10.86 16.44 -5.58
C GLY A 157 -11.76 15.20 -5.41
N CYS A 158 -11.82 14.33 -6.43
CA CYS A 158 -12.55 13.07 -6.36
C CYS A 158 -11.67 12.02 -5.67
N LEU A 159 -11.68 12.00 -4.32
CA LEU A 159 -10.74 11.19 -3.54
C LEU A 159 -11.31 9.88 -3.02
N GLY A 160 -12.47 9.45 -3.50
CA GLY A 160 -13.15 8.24 -3.08
C GLY A 160 -14.23 8.48 -2.03
N ARG A 161 -14.51 7.46 -1.20
CA ARG A 161 -15.60 7.50 -0.20
C ARG A 161 -15.50 8.70 0.76
N LYS A 162 -14.31 9.10 1.12
CA LYS A 162 -14.08 10.21 2.07
C LYS A 162 -14.55 11.58 1.56
N THR A 163 -14.63 11.76 0.24
CA THR A 163 -15.16 12.99 -0.39
C THR A 163 -16.55 12.81 -1.01
N GLY A 164 -17.14 11.61 -0.90
CA GLY A 164 -18.41 11.25 -1.50
C GLY A 164 -18.32 10.98 -3.02
N ARG A 165 -17.14 11.09 -3.61
CA ARG A 165 -16.90 10.80 -5.02
C ARG A 165 -15.46 10.34 -5.25
N GLY A 166 -15.31 9.29 -6.04
CA GLY A 166 -14.05 8.77 -6.56
C GLY A 166 -14.29 8.26 -7.97
N PHE A 167 -13.96 7.00 -8.23
CA PHE A 167 -14.42 6.30 -9.44
C PHE A 167 -15.95 6.12 -9.44
N ARG A 168 -16.55 6.07 -8.25
CA ARG A 168 -18.00 5.99 -8.05
C ARG A 168 -18.50 7.18 -7.24
N GLU A 169 -19.82 7.40 -7.28
CA GLU A 169 -20.49 8.36 -6.41
C GLU A 169 -21.05 7.65 -5.17
N TYR A 170 -20.91 8.31 -4.03
CA TYR A 170 -21.35 7.81 -2.73
C TYR A 170 -22.32 8.81 -2.09
N ALA A 171 -23.41 8.33 -1.54
CA ALA A 171 -24.31 9.19 -0.77
C ALA A 171 -23.51 9.84 0.39
N ARG A 172 -23.62 11.15 0.53
CA ARG A 172 -23.04 11.87 1.70
C ARG A 172 -23.79 11.37 2.93
N ARG A 173 -23.04 10.77 3.85
CA ARG A 173 -23.57 10.42 5.17
C ARG A 173 -23.61 11.63 6.06
#